data_4d032aa372c5b4ebf2c48c065023afe9
#
_entry.id   4d032aa372c5b4ebf2c48c065023afe9
#
_cell.length_a   1.000
_cell.length_b   1.000
_cell.length_c   1.000
_cell.angle_alpha   90.00
_cell.angle_beta   90.00
_cell.angle_gamma   90.00
#
_symmetry.space_group_name_H-M   'P 1'
#
loop_
_entity.id
_entity.type
_entity.pdbx_description
1 polymer ?
#
loop_
_entity_poly.entity_id
_entity_poly.type
_entity_poly.pdbx_seq_one_letter_code
_entity_poly.pdbx_strand_id
1 'polypeptide(L)'
;ERFPKAEVVNTYGPTESTVMVTWMPLTKELVERYPDNLPVGVVKPGTTVLIDGENSGEIIIYGNTVAKGYYENPEMNQKHFFEVDGERAYRTGDVGHFEGELLFCEGRIDFQIKLHGHRIELEDIDNNLLKNPKIRQAATVPSFADGKVKSITSFVVYNEPIEKRFETVKLVKK
;
A
#
# COMPACT_ATOMS: atom_id res chain seq x y z
N GLU A 1 -28.99 8.89 -10.06
CA GLU A 1 -27.91 9.28 -9.14
C GLU A 1 -28.45 9.38 -7.71
N ARG A 2 -27.72 8.77 -6.75
CA ARG A 2 -28.18 8.70 -5.34
C ARG A 2 -27.97 10.02 -4.59
N PHE A 3 -26.97 10.81 -5.01
CA PHE A 3 -26.59 12.09 -4.39
C PHE A 3 -26.29 13.12 -5.48
N PRO A 4 -27.31 13.73 -6.10
CA PRO A 4 -27.13 14.59 -7.28
C PRO A 4 -26.44 15.94 -6.97
N LYS A 5 -26.33 16.33 -5.68
CA LYS A 5 -25.68 17.55 -5.24
C LYS A 5 -24.32 17.30 -4.58
N ALA A 6 -23.85 16.05 -4.52
CA ALA A 6 -22.57 15.73 -3.91
C ALA A 6 -21.43 16.05 -4.87
N GLU A 7 -20.41 16.69 -4.35
CA GLU A 7 -19.11 16.80 -4.98
C GLU A 7 -18.29 15.55 -4.64
N VAL A 8 -17.71 14.92 -5.66
CA VAL A 8 -16.82 13.77 -5.48
C VAL A 8 -15.39 14.28 -5.47
N VAL A 9 -14.66 13.94 -4.44
CA VAL A 9 -13.25 14.34 -4.27
C VAL A 9 -12.38 13.10 -4.21
N ASN A 10 -11.33 13.06 -5.05
CA ASN A 10 -10.28 12.06 -4.92
C ASN A 10 -9.25 12.52 -3.90
N THR A 11 -8.82 11.62 -3.03
CA THR A 11 -7.83 11.92 -1.98
C THR A 11 -6.84 10.77 -1.85
N TYR A 12 -5.59 11.10 -1.53
CA TYR A 12 -4.55 10.12 -1.26
C TYR A 12 -3.79 10.50 0.01
N GLY A 13 -3.33 9.49 0.72
CA GLY A 13 -2.41 9.57 1.83
C GLY A 13 -2.51 8.35 2.73
N PRO A 14 -1.37 7.89 3.28
CA PRO A 14 -1.31 6.80 4.24
C PRO A 14 -1.75 7.27 5.64
N THR A 15 -2.09 6.33 6.50
CA THR A 15 -2.38 6.57 7.92
C THR A 15 -1.22 7.27 8.63
N GLU A 16 -0.01 6.91 8.26
CA GLU A 16 1.27 7.43 8.77
C GLU A 16 1.49 8.91 8.43
N SER A 17 0.68 9.46 7.51
CA SER A 17 0.72 10.88 7.13
C SER A 17 -0.65 11.57 7.27
N THR A 18 -1.41 11.20 8.29
CA THR A 18 -2.69 11.84 8.64
C THR A 18 -3.75 11.70 7.54
N VAL A 19 -3.82 10.52 6.92
CA VAL A 19 -4.86 10.05 6.01
C VAL A 19 -4.96 10.78 4.68
N MET A 20 -4.85 12.10 4.63
CA MET A 20 -5.05 12.89 3.42
C MET A 20 -3.87 13.85 3.19
N VAL A 21 -3.09 13.58 2.16
CA VAL A 21 -1.93 14.36 1.73
C VAL A 21 -2.24 15.16 0.47
N THR A 22 -3.05 14.57 -0.41
CA THR A 22 -3.53 15.23 -1.62
C THR A 22 -5.04 15.22 -1.70
N TRP A 23 -5.58 16.11 -2.51
CA TRP A 23 -7.01 16.16 -2.78
C TRP A 23 -7.28 16.76 -4.16
N MET A 24 -8.40 16.39 -4.78
CA MET A 24 -8.84 16.97 -6.04
C MET A 24 -10.32 16.68 -6.28
N PRO A 25 -11.16 17.68 -6.61
CA PRO A 25 -12.50 17.44 -7.11
C PRO A 25 -12.47 16.66 -8.41
N LEU A 26 -13.27 15.60 -8.52
CA LEU A 26 -13.42 14.84 -9.75
C LEU A 26 -14.47 15.48 -10.64
N THR A 27 -14.05 15.84 -11.87
CA THR A 27 -14.94 16.30 -12.93
C THR A 27 -15.07 15.26 -14.02
N LYS A 28 -16.10 15.38 -14.88
CA LYS A 28 -16.27 14.48 -16.02
C LYS A 28 -15.10 14.57 -16.99
N GLU A 29 -14.60 15.78 -17.23
CA GLU A 29 -13.45 16.05 -18.08
C GLU A 29 -12.18 15.36 -17.59
N LEU A 30 -11.97 15.33 -16.27
CA LEU A 30 -10.83 14.62 -15.66
C LEU A 30 -10.95 13.11 -15.83
N VAL A 31 -12.13 12.56 -15.63
CA VAL A 31 -12.38 11.11 -15.81
C VAL A 31 -12.24 10.72 -17.29
N GLU A 32 -12.68 11.56 -18.22
CA GLU A 32 -12.52 11.32 -19.66
C GLU A 32 -11.06 11.45 -20.11
N ARG A 33 -10.29 12.37 -19.51
CA ARG A 33 -8.88 12.59 -19.82
C ARG A 33 -7.98 11.47 -19.28
N TYR A 34 -8.32 10.90 -18.12
CA TYR A 34 -7.52 9.89 -17.43
C TYR A 34 -8.37 8.64 -17.11
N PRO A 35 -8.83 7.89 -18.13
CA PRO A 35 -9.77 6.78 -17.94
C PRO A 35 -9.19 5.60 -17.17
N ASP A 36 -7.87 5.38 -17.26
CA ASP A 36 -7.19 4.21 -16.71
C ASP A 36 -6.57 4.49 -15.33
N ASN A 37 -6.06 5.69 -15.11
CA ASN A 37 -5.40 6.08 -13.86
C ASN A 37 -5.69 7.55 -13.53
N LEU A 38 -6.66 7.77 -12.66
CA LEU A 38 -7.00 9.12 -12.19
C LEU A 38 -5.89 9.67 -11.28
N PRO A 39 -5.48 10.95 -11.46
CA PRO A 39 -4.60 11.58 -10.51
C PRO A 39 -5.19 11.56 -9.09
N VAL A 40 -4.34 11.42 -8.11
CA VAL A 40 -4.75 11.47 -6.70
C VAL A 40 -4.84 12.90 -6.16
N GLY A 41 -4.50 13.87 -6.99
CA GLY A 41 -4.73 15.30 -6.77
C GLY A 41 -3.49 16.13 -6.52
N VAL A 42 -3.71 17.34 -6.02
CA VAL A 42 -2.66 18.28 -5.65
C VAL A 42 -2.28 18.11 -4.18
N VAL A 43 -1.01 18.35 -3.87
CA VAL A 43 -0.50 18.27 -2.50
C VAL A 43 -1.07 19.42 -1.67
N LYS A 44 -1.59 19.09 -0.48
CA LYS A 44 -2.14 20.10 0.43
C LYS A 44 -1.04 20.95 1.07
N PRO A 45 -1.34 22.21 1.44
CA PRO A 45 -0.40 23.08 2.15
C PRO A 45 0.11 22.45 3.46
N GLY A 46 1.39 22.66 3.77
CA GLY A 46 2.04 22.15 4.99
C GLY A 46 2.50 20.68 4.90
N THR A 47 2.42 20.12 3.71
CA THR A 47 2.96 18.78 3.39
C THR A 47 3.78 18.91 2.12
N THR A 48 4.85 18.17 2.03
CA THR A 48 5.64 18.05 0.80
C THR A 48 5.67 16.59 0.35
N VAL A 49 5.65 16.40 -0.95
CA VAL A 49 5.78 15.10 -1.60
C VAL A 49 6.98 15.13 -2.53
N LEU A 50 7.87 14.15 -2.39
CA LEU A 50 8.97 13.89 -3.30
C LEU A 50 8.75 12.56 -4.02
N ILE A 51 9.29 12.46 -5.22
CA ILE A 51 9.40 11.20 -5.96
C ILE A 51 10.86 10.78 -5.94
N ASP A 52 11.15 9.64 -5.32
CA ASP A 52 12.49 9.05 -5.25
C ASP A 52 12.76 8.27 -6.55
N GLY A 53 13.05 8.98 -7.63
CA GLY A 53 13.28 8.49 -8.98
C GLY A 53 13.30 9.63 -10.01
N GLU A 54 13.79 9.35 -11.23
CA GLU A 54 13.91 10.38 -12.27
C GLU A 54 12.55 10.80 -12.88
N ASN A 55 11.73 9.84 -13.30
CA ASN A 55 10.43 10.11 -13.94
C ASN A 55 9.27 9.55 -13.10
N SER A 56 9.48 8.42 -12.45
CA SER A 56 8.58 7.74 -11.53
C SER A 56 9.42 7.08 -10.44
N GLY A 57 8.88 6.97 -9.22
CA GLY A 57 9.59 6.39 -8.11
C GLY A 57 8.75 6.31 -6.85
N GLU A 58 9.38 5.95 -5.73
CA GLU A 58 8.69 5.91 -4.45
C GLU A 58 8.17 7.29 -4.05
N ILE A 59 6.91 7.34 -3.67
CA ILE A 59 6.30 8.53 -3.07
C ILE A 59 6.81 8.69 -1.64
N ILE A 60 7.53 9.77 -1.39
CA ILE A 60 8.00 10.15 -0.06
C ILE A 60 7.21 11.36 0.40
N ILE A 61 6.68 11.30 1.62
CA ILE A 61 5.92 12.39 2.22
C ILE A 61 6.71 12.94 3.40
N TYR A 62 6.86 14.27 3.48
CA TYR A 62 7.46 14.89 4.65
C TYR A 62 6.74 16.16 5.08
N GLY A 63 6.97 16.57 6.34
CA GLY A 63 6.35 17.73 6.96
C GLY A 63 5.47 17.38 8.16
N ASN A 64 4.66 18.34 8.56
CA ASN A 64 3.89 18.30 9.82
C ASN A 64 2.82 17.21 9.90
N THR A 65 2.46 16.60 8.77
CA THR A 65 1.44 15.54 8.71
C THR A 65 1.99 14.16 9.03
N VAL A 66 3.33 14.01 9.00
CA VAL A 66 3.98 12.73 9.23
C VAL A 66 3.96 12.36 10.71
N ALA A 67 3.50 11.16 11.02
CA ALA A 67 3.43 10.60 12.36
C ALA A 67 4.82 10.54 13.02
N LYS A 68 4.85 10.38 14.35
CA LYS A 68 6.11 10.21 15.09
C LYS A 68 6.76 8.85 14.86
N GLY A 69 6.00 7.89 14.37
CA GLY A 69 6.40 6.51 14.16
C GLY A 69 5.37 5.50 14.67
N TYR A 70 5.69 4.23 14.54
CA TYR A 70 4.93 3.13 15.10
C TYR A 70 5.27 2.93 16.57
N TYR A 71 4.25 2.65 17.38
CA TYR A 71 4.41 2.40 18.81
C TYR A 71 5.19 1.08 19.05
N GLU A 72 6.23 1.13 19.87
CA GLU A 72 7.08 -0.02 20.23
C GLU A 72 7.60 -0.88 19.07
N ASN A 73 7.81 -0.26 17.90
CA ASN A 73 8.31 -0.96 16.71
C ASN A 73 9.51 -0.22 16.08
N PRO A 74 10.70 -0.29 16.73
CA PRO A 74 11.87 0.44 16.27
C PRO A 74 12.37 -0.02 14.88
N GLU A 75 12.23 -1.28 14.54
CA GLU A 75 12.65 -1.84 13.26
C GLU A 75 11.85 -1.21 12.10
N MET A 76 10.52 -1.21 12.18
CA MET A 76 9.68 -0.59 11.17
C MET A 76 9.83 0.93 11.15
N ASN A 77 10.10 1.56 12.30
CA ASN A 77 10.40 2.98 12.35
C ASN A 77 11.68 3.31 11.57
N GLN A 78 12.73 2.57 11.77
CA GLN A 78 13.99 2.76 11.04
C GLN A 78 13.82 2.50 9.52
N LYS A 79 12.96 1.58 9.13
CA LYS A 79 12.69 1.25 7.73
C LYS A 79 11.93 2.35 7.00
N HIS A 80 10.92 2.95 7.65
CA HIS A 80 9.96 3.81 6.98
C HIS A 80 10.02 5.28 7.35
N PHE A 81 10.54 5.63 8.54
CA PHE A 81 10.61 7.01 8.99
C PHE A 81 12.04 7.51 9.01
N PHE A 82 12.24 8.73 8.53
CA PHE A 82 13.53 9.41 8.50
C PHE A 82 13.32 10.93 8.56
N GLU A 83 14.36 11.71 8.31
CA GLU A 83 14.28 13.16 8.28
C GLU A 83 14.78 13.72 6.95
N VAL A 84 14.11 14.74 6.45
CA VAL A 84 14.50 15.55 5.30
C VAL A 84 14.49 17.00 5.75
N ASP A 85 15.63 17.67 5.68
CA ASP A 85 15.79 19.10 6.05
C ASP A 85 15.26 19.45 7.46
N GLY A 86 15.39 18.50 8.40
CA GLY A 86 14.91 18.65 9.78
C GLY A 86 13.41 18.39 9.98
N GLU A 87 12.70 17.98 8.94
CA GLU A 87 11.30 17.57 9.00
C GLU A 87 11.16 16.04 8.93
N ARG A 88 10.16 15.52 9.64
CA ARG A 88 9.85 14.07 9.57
C ARG A 88 9.39 13.68 8.19
N ALA A 89 9.94 12.59 7.68
CA ALA A 89 9.63 12.01 6.39
C ALA A 89 9.19 10.55 6.54
N TYR A 90 8.36 10.09 5.59
CA TYR A 90 7.82 8.75 5.55
C TYR A 90 7.92 8.16 4.14
N ARG A 91 8.50 6.96 4.04
CA ARG A 91 8.52 6.12 2.85
C ARG A 91 7.19 5.38 2.74
N THR A 92 6.42 5.70 1.70
CA THR A 92 5.06 5.15 1.57
C THR A 92 5.04 3.71 1.03
N GLY A 93 6.07 3.33 0.28
CA GLY A 93 6.07 2.12 -0.53
C GLY A 93 5.17 2.23 -1.78
N ASP A 94 4.49 3.34 -1.98
CA ASP A 94 3.72 3.59 -3.19
C ASP A 94 4.63 4.18 -4.28
N VAL A 95 4.41 3.81 -5.54
CA VAL A 95 5.08 4.37 -6.71
C VAL A 95 4.20 5.43 -7.34
N GLY A 96 4.79 6.53 -7.78
CA GLY A 96 4.06 7.57 -8.47
C GLY A 96 4.94 8.55 -9.22
N HIS A 97 4.29 9.51 -9.86
CA HIS A 97 4.92 10.61 -10.58
C HIS A 97 4.06 11.86 -10.55
N PHE A 98 4.62 12.97 -10.96
CA PHE A 98 3.89 14.21 -11.14
C PHE A 98 3.69 14.52 -12.63
N GLU A 99 2.46 14.94 -12.99
CA GLU A 99 2.16 15.67 -14.23
C GLU A 99 1.78 17.12 -13.86
N GLY A 100 2.69 18.06 -14.01
CA GLY A 100 2.53 19.39 -13.45
C GLY A 100 2.40 19.36 -11.92
N GLU A 101 1.26 19.79 -11.40
CA GLU A 101 0.96 19.76 -9.96
C GLU A 101 0.18 18.51 -9.52
N LEU A 102 -0.27 17.70 -10.47
CA LEU A 102 -1.07 16.51 -10.19
C LEU A 102 -0.17 15.30 -9.88
N LEU A 103 -0.36 14.72 -8.70
CA LEU A 103 0.25 13.46 -8.32
C LEU A 103 -0.56 12.28 -8.87
N PHE A 104 0.14 11.32 -9.43
CA PHE A 104 -0.39 10.01 -9.85
C PHE A 104 0.21 8.92 -8.98
N CYS A 105 -0.63 7.95 -8.59
CA CYS A 105 -0.17 6.74 -7.93
C CYS A 105 -0.30 5.57 -8.91
N GLU A 106 0.78 4.85 -9.16
CA GLU A 106 0.90 3.80 -10.18
C GLU A 106 0.81 2.39 -9.59
N GLY A 107 1.03 2.27 -8.28
CA GLY A 107 1.03 1.00 -7.58
C GLY A 107 1.92 1.00 -6.35
N ARG A 108 2.48 -0.16 -6.01
CA ARG A 108 3.36 -0.33 -4.85
C ARG A 108 4.67 -1.01 -5.21
N ILE A 109 5.74 -0.62 -4.52
CA ILE A 109 7.05 -1.28 -4.58
C ILE A 109 7.00 -2.61 -3.83
N ASP A 110 6.27 -2.65 -2.72
CA ASP A 110 6.14 -3.81 -1.86
C ASP A 110 4.91 -4.67 -2.24
N PHE A 111 4.82 -5.83 -1.60
CA PHE A 111 3.72 -6.78 -1.79
C PHE A 111 2.49 -6.47 -0.92
N GLN A 112 2.36 -5.26 -0.39
CA GLN A 112 1.21 -4.87 0.39
C GLN A 112 -0.03 -4.74 -0.49
N ILE A 113 -1.15 -5.26 0.00
CA ILE A 113 -2.43 -5.24 -0.72
C ILE A 113 -3.56 -4.70 0.15
N LYS A 114 -4.67 -4.30 -0.50
CA LYS A 114 -5.95 -4.06 0.17
C LYS A 114 -6.94 -5.15 -0.21
N LEU A 115 -7.42 -5.90 0.78
CA LEU A 115 -8.46 -6.92 0.61
C LEU A 115 -9.60 -6.66 1.59
N HIS A 116 -10.80 -6.42 1.08
CA HIS A 116 -12.01 -6.10 1.86
C HIS A 116 -11.81 -4.95 2.87
N GLY A 117 -11.01 -3.94 2.50
CA GLY A 117 -10.68 -2.79 3.36
C GLY A 117 -9.54 -3.02 4.35
N HIS A 118 -9.03 -4.23 4.46
CA HIS A 118 -7.87 -4.55 5.28
C HIS A 118 -6.57 -4.32 4.51
N ARG A 119 -5.62 -3.64 5.15
CA ARG A 119 -4.24 -3.49 4.69
C ARG A 119 -3.48 -4.76 5.10
N ILE A 120 -2.94 -5.49 4.15
CA ILE A 120 -2.32 -6.79 4.36
C ILE A 120 -0.91 -6.78 3.78
N GLU A 121 0.06 -7.08 4.63
CA GLU A 121 1.43 -7.38 4.22
C GLU A 121 1.51 -8.86 3.89
N LEU A 122 1.79 -9.20 2.63
CA LEU A 122 1.89 -10.62 2.24
C LEU A 122 3.08 -11.30 2.89
N GLU A 123 4.17 -10.57 3.13
CA GLU A 123 5.34 -11.07 3.86
C GLU A 123 5.02 -11.46 5.31
N ASP A 124 4.09 -10.77 5.99
CA ASP A 124 3.66 -11.14 7.34
C ASP A 124 2.96 -12.50 7.35
N ILE A 125 2.20 -12.80 6.30
CA ILE A 125 1.56 -14.11 6.15
C ILE A 125 2.64 -15.18 5.98
N ASP A 126 3.62 -14.95 5.10
CA ASP A 126 4.73 -15.87 4.86
C ASP A 126 5.53 -16.10 6.13
N ASN A 127 5.90 -15.05 6.85
CA ASN A 127 6.62 -15.12 8.12
C ASN A 127 5.83 -15.88 9.19
N ASN A 128 4.50 -15.70 9.24
CA ASN A 128 3.67 -16.47 10.18
C ASN A 128 3.57 -17.95 9.80
N LEU A 129 3.49 -18.28 8.51
CA LEU A 129 3.52 -19.67 8.04
C LEU A 129 4.85 -20.35 8.37
N LEU A 130 5.97 -19.64 8.21
CA LEU A 130 7.33 -20.14 8.50
C LEU A 130 7.58 -20.39 10.00
N LYS A 131 6.77 -19.84 10.91
CA LYS A 131 6.81 -20.20 12.34
C LYS A 131 6.41 -21.66 12.59
N ASN A 132 5.72 -22.29 11.63
CA ASN A 132 5.41 -23.73 11.73
C ASN A 132 6.67 -24.54 11.35
N PRO A 133 7.23 -25.36 12.28
CA PRO A 133 8.47 -26.10 12.04
C PRO A 133 8.39 -27.13 10.90
N LYS A 134 7.19 -27.46 10.43
CA LYS A 134 7.01 -28.36 9.29
C LYS A 134 7.13 -27.64 7.93
N ILE A 135 7.05 -26.32 7.90
CA ILE A 135 7.11 -25.53 6.67
C ILE A 135 8.54 -25.04 6.46
N ARG A 136 9.11 -25.37 5.30
CA ARG A 136 10.45 -24.94 4.88
C ARG A 136 10.43 -23.61 4.13
N GLN A 137 9.41 -23.41 3.28
CA GLN A 137 9.23 -22.20 2.47
C GLN A 137 7.76 -21.86 2.37
N ALA A 138 7.46 -20.59 2.35
CA ALA A 138 6.13 -20.04 2.09
C ALA A 138 6.24 -18.91 1.07
N ALA A 139 5.23 -18.77 0.22
CA ALA A 139 5.06 -17.64 -0.69
C ALA A 139 3.57 -17.35 -0.85
N THR A 140 3.16 -16.17 -0.49
CA THR A 140 1.77 -15.72 -0.58
C THR A 140 1.60 -14.75 -1.75
N VAL A 141 0.62 -15.03 -2.61
CA VAL A 141 0.34 -14.22 -3.80
C VAL A 141 -1.12 -13.81 -3.86
N PRO A 142 -1.43 -12.58 -4.31
CA PRO A 142 -2.78 -12.12 -4.54
C PRO A 142 -3.28 -12.61 -5.90
N SER A 143 -4.58 -12.83 -6.02
CA SER A 143 -5.26 -12.94 -7.31
C SER A 143 -6.12 -11.70 -7.54
N PHE A 144 -6.12 -11.21 -8.78
CA PHE A 144 -6.83 -10.01 -9.17
C PHE A 144 -8.04 -10.35 -10.05
N ALA A 145 -9.11 -9.58 -9.90
CA ALA A 145 -10.22 -9.53 -10.84
C ALA A 145 -10.69 -8.07 -10.91
N ASP A 146 -10.87 -7.57 -12.12
CA ASP A 146 -11.30 -6.18 -12.39
C ASP A 146 -10.39 -5.13 -11.69
N GLY A 147 -9.08 -5.36 -11.73
CA GLY A 147 -8.07 -4.49 -11.08
C GLY A 147 -8.08 -4.50 -9.55
N LYS A 148 -8.89 -5.36 -8.91
CA LYS A 148 -8.98 -5.48 -7.45
C LYS A 148 -8.50 -6.84 -6.97
N VAL A 149 -7.91 -6.89 -5.78
CA VAL A 149 -7.55 -8.16 -5.14
C VAL A 149 -8.83 -8.91 -4.77
N LYS A 150 -8.97 -10.11 -5.30
CA LYS A 150 -10.11 -10.99 -5.08
C LYS A 150 -9.86 -12.00 -3.97
N SER A 151 -8.66 -12.57 -3.95
CA SER A 151 -8.27 -13.58 -2.96
C SER A 151 -6.76 -13.59 -2.79
N ILE A 152 -6.31 -14.26 -1.73
CA ILE A 152 -4.91 -14.51 -1.42
C ILE A 152 -4.71 -16.01 -1.39
N THR A 153 -3.61 -16.49 -1.97
CA THR A 153 -3.23 -17.91 -1.96
C THR A 153 -1.81 -18.04 -1.46
N SER A 154 -1.60 -18.85 -0.42
CA SER A 154 -0.26 -19.16 0.07
C SER A 154 0.17 -20.54 -0.44
N PHE A 155 1.36 -20.59 -1.00
CA PHE A 155 2.06 -21.81 -1.40
C PHE A 155 3.09 -22.16 -0.34
N VAL A 156 3.12 -23.41 0.09
CA VAL A 156 4.06 -23.87 1.13
C VAL A 156 4.83 -25.09 0.68
N VAL A 157 6.11 -25.14 1.06
CA VAL A 157 6.97 -26.31 0.90
C VAL A 157 7.23 -26.89 2.28
N TYR A 158 6.96 -28.17 2.46
CA TYR A 158 7.18 -28.86 3.74
C TYR A 158 8.60 -29.41 3.82
N ASN A 159 9.10 -29.57 5.04
CA ASN A 159 10.41 -30.20 5.32
C ASN A 159 10.41 -31.69 4.96
N GLU A 160 9.26 -32.37 5.10
CA GLU A 160 9.09 -33.79 4.82
C GLU A 160 7.98 -33.99 3.79
N PRO A 161 8.00 -35.09 3.01
CA PRO A 161 6.93 -35.44 2.09
C PRO A 161 5.57 -35.54 2.82
N ILE A 162 4.53 -35.01 2.22
CA ILE A 162 3.18 -35.09 2.75
C ILE A 162 2.56 -36.43 2.34
N GLU A 163 2.35 -37.33 3.29
CA GLU A 163 1.70 -38.62 3.03
C GLU A 163 0.19 -38.50 2.80
N LYS A 164 -0.48 -37.51 3.43
CA LYS A 164 -1.94 -37.33 3.32
C LYS A 164 -2.34 -35.85 3.15
N ARG A 165 -2.81 -35.51 1.97
CA ARG A 165 -3.19 -34.16 1.54
C ARG A 165 -4.26 -33.48 2.44
N PHE A 166 -5.15 -34.25 3.09
CA PHE A 166 -6.23 -33.73 3.93
C PHE A 166 -5.82 -33.36 5.37
N GLU A 167 -4.78 -33.95 5.93
CA GLU A 167 -4.27 -33.61 7.26
C GLU A 167 -3.53 -32.27 7.26
N THR A 168 -2.93 -31.90 6.14
CA THR A 168 -2.18 -30.67 5.95
C THR A 168 -3.06 -29.41 6.00
N VAL A 169 -4.28 -29.47 5.44
CA VAL A 169 -5.22 -28.35 5.44
C VAL A 169 -5.72 -28.01 6.87
N LYS A 170 -5.78 -28.99 7.78
CA LYS A 170 -6.13 -28.78 9.18
C LYS A 170 -5.03 -28.11 10.01
N LEU A 171 -3.75 -28.32 9.62
CA LEU A 171 -2.59 -27.73 10.30
C LEU A 171 -2.40 -26.25 9.99
N VAL A 172 -2.82 -25.81 8.81
CA VAL A 172 -2.71 -24.41 8.38
C VAL A 172 -3.89 -23.55 8.86
N LYS A 173 -5.03 -24.19 9.21
CA LYS A 173 -6.23 -23.49 9.69
C LYS A 173 -6.29 -23.30 11.23
N LYS A 174 -5.30 -23.77 11.99
CA LYS A 174 -5.15 -23.55 13.43
C LYS A 174 -4.22 -22.40 13.72
#